data_3453649b3bcf59efb560deb1c8b5605c
#
_entry.id   3453649b3bcf59efb560deb1c8b5605c
#
_cell.length_a   1.000
_cell.length_b   1.000
_cell.length_c   1.000
_cell.angle_alpha   90.00
_cell.angle_beta   90.00
_cell.angle_gamma   90.00
#
_symmetry.space_group_name_H-M   'P 1'
#
loop_
_entity.id
_entity.type
_entity.pdbx_description
1 polymer ?
#
loop_
_entity_poly.entity_id
_entity_poly.type
_entity_poly.pdbx_seq_one_letter_code
_entity_poly.pdbx_strand_id
1 'polypeptide(L)'
;SRGLGDVYKRQLRQQSMQNLSQLRQYLTEERRDILQRLELVNESLHVVPFNVTNGRRTFLRITTQERMLPEVVEFRKRIRDALEGAWDVKVEDGEAEKRFAILAELVSSLKDLPENRRYRDTVLDVRRHVDFIGEEVDDDGRQIEVYRSGAGKSGGQRQKLTTTCLAAALRYQLCGDSVSVPTYAL
;
A
#
# COMPACT_ATOMS: atom_id res chain seq x y z
N SER A 1 15.15 35.81 27.48
CA SER A 1 14.05 34.82 27.37
C SER A 1 13.66 34.43 25.94
N ARG A 2 14.04 35.21 24.89
CA ARG A 2 13.83 34.83 23.47
C ARG A 2 14.58 33.54 23.08
N GLY A 3 15.77 33.30 23.58
CA GLY A 3 16.60 32.14 23.22
C GLY A 3 16.00 30.77 23.63
N LEU A 4 15.29 30.69 24.76
CA LEU A 4 14.72 29.43 25.27
C LEU A 4 13.48 29.03 24.40
N GLY A 5 12.66 29.98 24.01
CA GLY A 5 11.53 29.75 23.13
C GLY A 5 11.95 29.29 21.73
N ASP A 6 13.02 29.84 21.19
CA ASP A 6 13.57 29.49 19.88
C ASP A 6 14.22 28.10 19.88
N VAL A 7 14.92 27.75 20.96
CA VAL A 7 15.49 26.41 21.17
C VAL A 7 14.36 25.36 21.27
N TYR A 8 13.32 25.65 22.03
CA TYR A 8 12.17 24.74 22.17
C TYR A 8 11.42 24.53 20.84
N LYS A 9 11.16 25.61 20.09
CA LYS A 9 10.53 25.52 18.75
C LYS A 9 11.39 24.72 17.77
N ARG A 10 12.70 24.90 17.82
CA ARG A 10 13.64 24.15 16.97
C ARG A 10 13.62 22.66 17.29
N GLN A 11 13.65 22.29 18.57
CA GLN A 11 13.58 20.91 19.03
C GLN A 11 12.25 20.26 18.63
N LEU A 12 11.13 20.96 18.81
CA LEU A 12 9.82 20.47 18.42
C LEU A 12 9.73 20.24 16.91
N ARG A 13 10.29 21.14 16.10
CA ARG A 13 10.38 21.00 14.64
C ARG A 13 11.18 19.77 14.25
N GLN A 14 12.37 19.61 14.80
CA GLN A 14 13.24 18.46 14.52
C GLN A 14 12.54 17.14 14.87
N GLN A 15 11.89 17.06 16.03
CA GLN A 15 11.16 15.88 16.46
C GLN A 15 10.00 15.56 15.53
N SER A 16 9.22 16.55 15.14
CA SER A 16 8.08 16.37 14.22
C SER A 16 8.54 15.92 12.84
N MET A 17 9.64 16.46 12.34
CA MET A 17 10.21 16.06 11.06
C MET A 17 10.77 14.63 11.08
N GLN A 18 11.43 14.26 12.17
CA GLN A 18 11.91 12.90 12.37
C GLN A 18 10.75 11.91 12.42
N ASN A 19 9.68 12.23 13.13
CA ASN A 19 8.47 11.41 13.19
C ASN A 19 7.81 11.26 11.82
N LEU A 20 7.71 12.34 11.03
CA LEU A 20 7.17 12.27 9.66
C LEU A 20 8.06 11.46 8.71
N SER A 21 9.37 11.56 8.83
CA SER A 21 10.30 10.75 8.06
C SER A 21 10.15 9.26 8.38
N GLN A 22 10.03 8.91 9.64
CA GLN A 22 9.77 7.53 10.08
C GLN A 22 8.41 7.02 9.58
N LEU A 23 7.38 7.86 9.63
CA LEU A 23 6.06 7.51 9.11
C LEU A 23 6.10 7.25 7.61
N ARG A 24 6.76 8.10 6.84
CA ARG A 24 6.94 7.91 5.39
C ARG A 24 7.67 6.59 5.08
N GLN A 25 8.72 6.28 5.82
CA GLN A 25 9.44 5.02 5.68
C GLN A 25 8.54 3.83 6.00
N TYR A 26 7.80 3.87 7.09
CA TYR A 26 6.85 2.84 7.48
C TYR A 26 5.82 2.58 6.38
N LEU A 27 5.21 3.61 5.81
CA LEU A 27 4.23 3.47 4.72
C LEU A 27 4.84 2.87 3.45
N THR A 28 6.09 3.23 3.15
CA THR A 28 6.84 2.67 2.01
C THR A 28 7.14 1.18 2.22
N GLU A 29 7.53 0.80 3.43
CA GLU A 29 7.81 -0.59 3.80
C GLU A 29 6.55 -1.44 3.79
N GLU A 30 5.44 -0.96 4.36
CA GLU A 30 4.13 -1.63 4.32
C GLU A 30 3.67 -1.90 2.88
N ARG A 31 3.85 -0.93 1.99
CA ARG A 31 3.54 -1.11 0.57
C ARG A 31 4.43 -2.17 -0.08
N ARG A 32 5.72 -2.15 0.18
CA ARG A 32 6.65 -3.15 -0.33
C ARG A 32 6.29 -4.55 0.15
N ASP A 33 5.92 -4.70 1.42
CA ASP A 33 5.47 -5.96 1.99
C ASP A 33 4.22 -6.50 1.27
N ILE A 34 3.25 -5.65 0.97
CA ILE A 34 2.07 -6.05 0.18
C ILE A 34 2.49 -6.60 -1.18
N LEU A 35 3.39 -5.92 -1.89
CA LEU A 35 3.85 -6.36 -3.20
C LEU A 35 4.63 -7.68 -3.13
N GLN A 36 5.49 -7.85 -2.13
CA GLN A 36 6.23 -9.10 -1.93
C GLN A 36 5.31 -10.29 -1.62
N ARG A 37 4.32 -10.09 -0.75
CA ARG A 37 3.31 -11.13 -0.46
C ARG A 37 2.49 -11.45 -1.70
N LEU A 38 2.20 -10.46 -2.51
CA LEU A 38 1.49 -10.65 -3.76
C LEU A 38 2.29 -11.50 -4.77
N GLU A 39 3.60 -11.30 -4.86
CA GLU A 39 4.47 -12.15 -5.68
C GLU A 39 4.41 -13.61 -5.23
N LEU A 40 4.47 -13.88 -3.93
CA LEU A 40 4.34 -15.24 -3.40
C LEU A 40 2.97 -15.87 -3.69
N VAL A 41 1.90 -15.08 -3.61
CA VAL A 41 0.55 -15.54 -4.01
C VAL A 41 0.53 -15.86 -5.51
N ASN A 42 1.12 -15.03 -6.35
CA ASN A 42 1.19 -15.25 -7.79
C ASN A 42 2.00 -16.49 -8.17
N GLU A 43 3.10 -16.78 -7.46
CA GLU A 43 3.84 -18.03 -7.62
C GLU A 43 2.95 -19.25 -7.36
N SER A 44 2.12 -19.18 -6.31
CA SER A 44 1.16 -20.23 -5.99
C SER A 44 0.03 -20.33 -7.02
N LEU A 45 -0.43 -19.22 -7.55
CA LEU A 45 -1.47 -19.17 -8.60
C LEU A 45 -0.95 -19.73 -9.92
N HIS A 46 0.32 -19.56 -10.23
CA HIS A 46 0.92 -20.00 -11.50
C HIS A 46 0.97 -21.53 -11.65
N VAL A 47 0.89 -22.29 -10.55
CA VAL A 47 0.90 -23.76 -10.58
C VAL A 47 -0.49 -24.39 -10.56
N VAL A 48 -1.54 -23.60 -10.35
CA VAL A 48 -2.93 -24.05 -10.33
C VAL A 48 -3.65 -23.54 -11.57
N PRO A 49 -3.99 -24.39 -12.54
CA PRO A 49 -4.72 -23.96 -13.71
C PRO A 49 -6.08 -23.35 -13.33
N PHE A 50 -6.40 -22.20 -13.89
CA PHE A 50 -7.70 -21.54 -13.73
C PHE A 50 -8.73 -22.11 -14.71
N ASN A 51 -8.37 -22.20 -15.98
CA ASN A 51 -9.17 -22.84 -17.00
C ASN A 51 -8.33 -23.82 -17.82
N VAL A 52 -8.96 -24.89 -18.27
CA VAL A 52 -8.40 -25.82 -19.24
C VAL A 52 -9.39 -25.97 -20.37
N THR A 53 -9.03 -25.48 -21.55
CA THR A 53 -9.88 -25.53 -22.76
C THR A 53 -9.05 -26.05 -23.91
N ASN A 54 -9.47 -27.15 -24.52
CA ASN A 54 -8.78 -27.76 -25.66
C ASN A 54 -7.28 -28.03 -25.42
N GLY A 55 -6.92 -28.49 -24.20
CA GLY A 55 -5.53 -28.75 -23.82
C GLY A 55 -4.69 -27.49 -23.55
N ARG A 56 -5.23 -26.31 -23.67
CA ARG A 56 -4.62 -25.05 -23.27
C ARG A 56 -5.02 -24.70 -21.84
N ARG A 57 -4.03 -24.35 -21.04
CA ARG A 57 -4.22 -23.93 -19.65
C ARG A 57 -4.12 -22.43 -19.54
N THR A 58 -4.88 -21.88 -18.62
CA THR A 58 -4.74 -20.49 -18.21
C THR A 58 -4.54 -20.44 -16.69
N PHE A 59 -3.98 -19.34 -16.22
CA PHE A 59 -3.67 -19.13 -14.82
C PHE A 59 -4.17 -17.76 -14.39
N LEU A 60 -4.41 -17.60 -13.09
CA LEU A 60 -4.67 -16.30 -12.50
C LEU A 60 -3.37 -15.62 -12.10
N ARG A 61 -3.32 -14.32 -12.32
CA ARG A 61 -2.31 -13.42 -11.80
C ARG A 61 -3.00 -12.24 -11.14
N ILE A 62 -2.58 -11.87 -9.95
CA ILE A 62 -3.11 -10.69 -9.26
C ILE A 62 -2.10 -9.56 -9.42
N THR A 63 -2.58 -8.41 -9.88
CA THR A 63 -1.80 -7.17 -10.00
C THR A 63 -2.44 -6.08 -9.14
N THR A 64 -1.71 -4.99 -8.94
CA THR A 64 -2.21 -3.82 -8.21
C THR A 64 -2.35 -2.63 -9.14
N GLN A 65 -3.36 -1.82 -8.88
CA GLN A 65 -3.54 -0.51 -9.51
C GLN A 65 -3.65 0.55 -8.42
N GLU A 66 -2.92 1.66 -8.58
CA GLU A 66 -3.02 2.80 -7.66
C GLU A 66 -4.42 3.39 -7.66
N ARG A 67 -4.94 3.60 -6.46
CA ARG A 67 -6.13 4.41 -6.25
C ARG A 67 -5.69 5.85 -6.03
N MET A 68 -6.11 6.73 -6.93
CA MET A 68 -5.82 8.16 -6.85
C MET A 68 -6.82 8.86 -5.90
N LEU A 69 -6.81 8.45 -4.63
CA LEU A 69 -7.63 9.09 -3.60
C LEU A 69 -7.09 10.50 -3.31
N PRO A 70 -7.90 11.55 -3.43
CA PRO A 70 -7.45 12.94 -3.26
C PRO A 70 -6.75 13.18 -1.92
N GLU A 71 -7.26 12.62 -0.83
CA GLU A 71 -6.68 12.75 0.50
C GLU A 71 -5.28 12.13 0.58
N VAL A 72 -5.07 10.98 -0.08
CA VAL A 72 -3.77 10.30 -0.11
C VAL A 72 -2.76 11.04 -0.96
N VAL A 73 -3.17 11.55 -2.12
CA VAL A 73 -2.32 12.37 -3.00
C VAL A 73 -1.87 13.63 -2.28
N GLU A 74 -2.80 14.33 -1.64
CA GLU A 74 -2.51 15.53 -0.86
C GLU A 74 -1.61 15.25 0.34
N PHE A 75 -1.88 14.18 1.08
CA PHE A 75 -1.08 13.74 2.22
C PHE A 75 0.37 13.46 1.82
N ARG A 76 0.58 12.69 0.75
CA ARG A 76 1.93 12.40 0.22
C ARG A 76 2.67 13.67 -0.19
N LYS A 77 1.97 14.60 -0.83
CA LYS A 77 2.52 15.88 -1.20
C LYS A 77 2.94 16.70 0.02
N ARG A 78 2.08 16.81 1.02
CA ARG A 78 2.37 17.55 2.25
C ARG A 78 3.57 16.98 3.02
N ILE A 79 3.69 15.65 3.13
CA ILE A 79 4.86 15.00 3.73
C ILE A 79 6.13 15.34 2.94
N ARG A 80 6.09 15.20 1.64
CA ARG A 80 7.23 15.52 0.77
C ARG A 80 7.66 16.96 0.94
N ASP A 81 6.73 17.90 0.83
CA ASP A 81 7.01 19.33 0.93
C ASP A 81 7.57 19.69 2.31
N ALA A 82 7.03 19.11 3.38
CA ALA A 82 7.54 19.29 4.74
C ALA A 82 8.97 18.76 4.92
N LEU A 83 9.30 17.62 4.34
CA LEU A 83 10.62 16.99 4.48
C LEU A 83 11.66 17.59 3.52
N GLU A 84 11.31 17.96 2.30
CA GLU A 84 12.23 18.61 1.36
C GLU A 84 12.64 20.00 1.83
N GLY A 85 11.72 20.77 2.41
CA GLY A 85 12.03 22.07 3.01
C GLY A 85 12.94 22.03 4.24
N ALA A 86 13.21 20.86 4.79
CA ALA A 86 14.01 20.68 5.99
C ALA A 86 15.50 20.95 5.79
N TRP A 87 15.99 20.76 4.59
CA TRP A 87 17.42 20.81 4.26
C TRP A 87 17.88 22.17 3.75
N ASP A 88 16.97 23.12 3.55
CA ASP A 88 17.27 24.44 3.04
C ASP A 88 17.70 25.38 4.19
N VAL A 89 19.00 25.52 4.39
CA VAL A 89 19.64 26.29 5.48
C VAL A 89 19.45 27.80 5.31
N LYS A 90 18.93 28.27 4.18
CA LYS A 90 18.79 29.71 3.82
C LYS A 90 17.35 30.18 3.72
N VAL A 91 16.48 29.68 4.58
CA VAL A 91 15.07 30.10 4.58
C VAL A 91 14.90 31.36 5.42
N GLU A 92 14.34 32.41 4.82
CA GLU A 92 13.92 33.60 5.54
C GLU A 92 12.91 33.26 6.66
N ASP A 93 12.98 33.97 7.79
CA ASP A 93 12.20 33.67 9.01
C ASP A 93 10.68 33.51 8.73
N GLY A 94 10.10 34.27 7.82
CA GLY A 94 8.68 34.17 7.47
C GLY A 94 8.29 32.90 6.73
N GLU A 95 9.20 32.30 5.97
CA GLU A 95 8.98 31.03 5.26
C GLU A 95 9.11 29.83 6.18
N ALA A 96 10.03 29.92 7.15
CA ALA A 96 10.18 28.89 8.19
C ALA A 96 8.91 28.78 9.06
N GLU A 97 8.26 29.89 9.39
CA GLU A 97 7.00 29.87 10.14
C GLU A 97 5.84 29.26 9.34
N LYS A 98 5.73 29.57 8.06
CA LYS A 98 4.73 28.95 7.19
C LYS A 98 4.89 27.43 7.09
N ARG A 99 6.13 26.96 6.92
CA ARG A 99 6.44 25.54 6.88
C ARG A 99 6.13 24.85 8.20
N PHE A 100 6.43 25.50 9.32
CA PHE A 100 6.09 24.99 10.63
C PHE A 100 4.57 24.89 10.83
N ALA A 101 3.80 25.86 10.36
CA ALA A 101 2.34 25.83 10.42
C ALA A 101 1.77 24.64 9.61
N ILE A 102 2.28 24.41 8.41
CA ILE A 102 1.88 23.26 7.57
C ILE A 102 2.22 21.94 8.27
N LEU A 103 3.41 21.84 8.84
CA LEU A 103 3.85 20.66 9.59
C LEU A 103 2.97 20.41 10.83
N ALA A 104 2.67 21.44 11.59
CA ALA A 104 1.82 21.37 12.77
C ALA A 104 0.38 20.94 12.43
N GLU A 105 -0.17 21.46 11.33
CA GLU A 105 -1.49 21.08 10.82
C GLU A 105 -1.50 19.61 10.39
N LEU A 106 -0.49 19.16 9.66
CA LEU A 106 -0.36 17.76 9.24
C LEU A 106 -0.28 16.82 10.44
N VAL A 107 0.59 17.12 11.41
CA VAL A 107 0.71 16.34 12.65
C VAL A 107 -0.60 16.33 13.44
N SER A 108 -1.29 17.46 13.50
CA SER A 108 -2.59 17.57 14.19
C SER A 108 -3.66 16.69 13.53
N SER A 109 -3.67 16.62 12.21
CA SER A 109 -4.61 15.76 11.46
C SER A 109 -4.36 14.26 11.64
N LEU A 110 -3.18 13.88 12.08
CA LEU A 110 -2.78 12.50 12.36
C LEU A 110 -2.94 12.06 13.83
N LYS A 111 -3.32 12.97 14.72
CA LYS A 111 -3.58 12.63 16.13
C LYS A 111 -4.72 11.62 16.24
N ASP A 112 -4.62 10.76 17.24
CA ASP A 112 -5.65 9.77 17.55
C ASP A 112 -6.85 10.41 18.24
N LEU A 113 -7.64 11.12 17.46
CA LEU A 113 -8.85 11.82 17.85
C LEU A 113 -10.02 11.30 17.02
N PRO A 114 -11.25 11.24 17.56
CA PRO A 114 -12.41 10.75 16.83
C PRO A 114 -12.66 11.46 15.50
N GLU A 115 -12.48 12.78 15.46
CA GLU A 115 -12.63 13.62 14.25
C GLU A 115 -11.61 13.31 13.16
N ASN A 116 -10.45 12.82 13.51
CA ASN A 116 -9.36 12.47 12.58
C ASN A 116 -9.45 11.02 12.06
N ARG A 117 -10.27 10.19 12.66
CA ARG A 117 -10.26 8.74 12.43
C ARG A 117 -10.40 8.37 10.97
N ARG A 118 -11.37 8.94 10.28
CA ARG A 118 -11.61 8.66 8.87
C ARG A 118 -10.40 9.05 8.00
N TYR A 119 -9.84 10.23 8.23
CA TYR A 119 -8.67 10.71 7.50
C TYR A 119 -7.45 9.82 7.78
N ARG A 120 -7.17 9.54 9.04
CA ARG A 120 -6.07 8.65 9.44
C ARG A 120 -6.19 7.28 8.78
N ASP A 121 -7.36 6.65 8.87
CA ASP A 121 -7.60 5.33 8.28
C ASP A 121 -7.39 5.35 6.76
N THR A 122 -7.74 6.44 6.10
CA THR A 122 -7.55 6.58 4.65
C THR A 122 -6.09 6.75 4.28
N VAL A 123 -5.35 7.62 4.96
CA VAL A 123 -3.98 7.97 4.56
C VAL A 123 -2.91 7.04 5.14
N LEU A 124 -3.18 6.34 6.26
CA LEU A 124 -2.23 5.47 6.92
C LEU A 124 -2.39 3.99 6.55
N ASP A 125 -3.53 3.56 6.05
CA ASP A 125 -3.74 2.18 5.62
C ASP A 125 -3.43 2.02 4.13
N VAL A 126 -2.21 1.59 3.81
CA VAL A 126 -1.74 1.44 2.42
C VAL A 126 -2.56 0.42 1.61
N ARG A 127 -3.31 -0.49 2.26
CA ARG A 127 -4.21 -1.42 1.58
C ARG A 127 -5.37 -0.69 0.88
N ARG A 128 -5.70 0.50 1.35
CA ARG A 128 -6.71 1.37 0.74
C ARG A 128 -6.20 2.16 -0.46
N HIS A 129 -4.88 2.20 -0.65
CA HIS A 129 -4.23 2.98 -1.70
C HIS A 129 -4.12 2.22 -3.02
N VAL A 130 -4.45 0.94 -3.03
CA VAL A 130 -4.36 0.08 -4.21
C VAL A 130 -5.64 -0.72 -4.39
N ASP A 131 -6.00 -0.96 -5.64
CA ASP A 131 -6.96 -1.97 -6.03
C ASP A 131 -6.21 -3.22 -6.47
N PHE A 132 -6.74 -4.38 -6.11
CA PHE A 132 -6.25 -5.66 -6.60
C PHE A 132 -7.07 -6.09 -7.81
N ILE A 133 -6.37 -6.41 -8.89
CA ILE A 133 -6.94 -6.80 -10.16
C ILE A 133 -6.53 -8.22 -10.45
N GLY A 134 -7.49 -9.10 -10.72
CA GLY A 134 -7.23 -10.44 -11.23
C GLY A 134 -7.09 -10.42 -12.75
N GLU A 135 -6.06 -11.05 -13.25
CA GLU A 135 -5.84 -11.24 -14.70
C GLU A 135 -5.78 -12.74 -14.99
N GLU A 136 -6.48 -13.17 -16.05
CA GLU A 136 -6.28 -14.49 -16.62
C GLU A 136 -5.20 -14.41 -17.68
N VAL A 137 -4.20 -15.25 -17.54
CA VAL A 137 -3.04 -15.30 -18.44
C VAL A 137 -2.85 -16.71 -19.02
N ASP A 138 -2.32 -16.79 -20.24
CA ASP A 138 -1.92 -18.06 -20.83
C ASP A 138 -0.55 -18.56 -20.31
N ASP A 139 -0.09 -19.70 -20.84
CA ASP A 139 1.22 -20.28 -20.50
C ASP A 139 2.39 -19.34 -20.84
N ASP A 140 2.22 -18.43 -21.79
CA ASP A 140 3.23 -17.43 -22.19
C ASP A 140 3.13 -16.13 -21.37
N GLY A 141 2.18 -16.05 -20.43
CA GLY A 141 1.94 -14.87 -19.60
C GLY A 141 1.16 -13.76 -20.32
N ARG A 142 0.55 -14.05 -21.48
CA ARG A 142 -0.29 -13.08 -22.19
C ARG A 142 -1.66 -12.98 -21.50
N GLN A 143 -2.08 -11.74 -21.27
CA GLN A 143 -3.38 -11.45 -20.67
C GLN A 143 -4.52 -11.84 -21.63
N ILE A 144 -5.45 -12.65 -21.14
CA ILE A 144 -6.66 -13.08 -21.85
C ILE A 144 -7.85 -12.27 -21.35
N GLU A 145 -8.03 -12.17 -20.06
CA GLU A 145 -9.16 -11.48 -19.44
C GLU A 145 -8.73 -10.76 -18.15
N VAL A 146 -9.46 -9.69 -17.81
CA VAL A 146 -9.24 -8.89 -16.58
C VAL A 146 -10.48 -8.96 -15.71
N TYR A 147 -10.29 -9.28 -14.44
CA TYR A 147 -11.31 -9.35 -13.41
C TYR A 147 -11.16 -8.21 -12.43
N ARG A 148 -12.02 -7.20 -12.54
CA ARG A 148 -12.09 -6.09 -11.58
C ARG A 148 -13.17 -6.35 -10.55
N SER A 149 -12.94 -5.96 -9.30
CA SER A 149 -13.97 -6.06 -8.26
C SER A 149 -15.22 -5.27 -8.65
N GLY A 150 -16.38 -5.89 -8.58
CA GLY A 150 -17.68 -5.24 -8.86
C GLY A 150 -18.18 -5.29 -10.29
N ALA A 151 -17.41 -5.76 -11.28
CA ALA A 151 -17.88 -5.87 -12.65
C ALA A 151 -18.61 -7.20 -12.91
N GLY A 152 -19.91 -7.15 -13.14
CA GLY A 152 -20.87 -8.03 -13.83
C GLY A 152 -20.56 -9.49 -14.15
N LYS A 153 -19.78 -10.19 -13.33
CA LYS A 153 -19.44 -11.60 -13.55
C LYS A 153 -20.56 -12.52 -13.06
N SER A 154 -20.75 -13.63 -13.75
CA SER A 154 -21.69 -14.67 -13.32
C SER A 154 -21.30 -15.23 -11.93
N GLY A 155 -22.30 -15.71 -11.17
CA GLY A 155 -22.04 -16.29 -9.83
C GLY A 155 -21.01 -17.42 -9.86
N GLY A 156 -21.03 -18.27 -10.90
CA GLY A 156 -20.09 -19.38 -11.09
C GLY A 156 -18.64 -18.90 -11.33
N GLN A 157 -18.46 -17.83 -12.09
CA GLN A 157 -17.12 -17.25 -12.31
C GLN A 157 -16.55 -16.62 -11.06
N ARG A 158 -17.38 -15.94 -10.26
CA ARG A 158 -16.96 -15.39 -8.95
C ARG A 158 -16.55 -16.50 -7.99
N GLN A 159 -17.32 -17.58 -7.93
CA GLN A 159 -17.01 -18.72 -7.07
C GLN A 159 -15.71 -19.37 -7.48
N LYS A 160 -15.47 -19.59 -8.77
CA LYS A 160 -14.24 -20.16 -9.30
C LYS A 160 -13.04 -19.28 -9.00
N LEU A 161 -13.13 -17.97 -9.19
CA LEU A 161 -12.10 -17.00 -8.87
C LEU A 161 -11.78 -17.02 -7.38
N THR A 162 -12.79 -16.96 -6.51
CA THR A 162 -12.64 -17.00 -5.05
C THR A 162 -11.99 -18.30 -4.60
N THR A 163 -12.45 -19.45 -5.11
CA THR A 163 -11.91 -20.76 -4.76
C THR A 163 -10.44 -20.90 -5.18
N THR A 164 -10.08 -20.43 -6.37
CA THR A 164 -8.69 -20.48 -6.86
C THR A 164 -7.77 -19.58 -6.02
N CYS A 165 -8.22 -18.36 -5.70
CA CYS A 165 -7.47 -17.45 -4.84
C CYS A 165 -7.33 -18.00 -3.41
N LEU A 166 -8.38 -18.61 -2.87
CA LEU A 166 -8.36 -19.23 -1.54
C LEU A 166 -7.38 -20.42 -1.49
N ALA A 167 -7.40 -21.28 -2.51
CA ALA A 167 -6.48 -22.40 -2.61
C ALA A 167 -5.01 -21.94 -2.66
N ALA A 168 -4.72 -20.88 -3.41
CA ALA A 168 -3.40 -20.27 -3.46
C ALA A 168 -2.98 -19.65 -2.13
N ALA A 169 -3.90 -18.95 -1.45
CA ALA A 169 -3.64 -18.36 -0.14
C ALA A 169 -3.38 -19.43 0.93
N LEU A 170 -4.15 -20.51 0.93
CA LEU A 170 -3.94 -21.66 1.83
C LEU A 170 -2.59 -22.33 1.58
N ARG A 171 -2.24 -22.53 0.31
CA ARG A 171 -0.94 -23.07 -0.05
C ARG A 171 0.19 -22.18 0.44
N TYR A 172 0.07 -20.88 0.30
CA TYR A 172 1.03 -19.90 0.82
C TYR A 172 1.18 -20.00 2.35
N GLN A 173 0.07 -20.08 3.10
CA GLN A 173 0.10 -20.22 4.55
C GLN A 173 0.68 -21.57 5.01
N LEU A 174 0.39 -22.64 4.29
CA LEU A 174 0.89 -23.99 4.62
C LEU A 174 2.35 -24.19 4.24
N CYS A 175 2.82 -23.53 3.19
CA CYS A 175 4.22 -23.54 2.77
C CYS A 175 5.08 -22.50 3.47
N GLY A 176 4.50 -21.73 4.44
CA GLY A 176 5.16 -20.60 5.11
C GLY A 176 6.61 -20.86 5.46
N ASP A 177 7.49 -19.93 5.14
CA ASP A 177 8.95 -19.83 5.34
C ASP A 177 9.83 -21.09 5.16
N SER A 178 9.26 -22.27 4.91
CA SER A 178 10.00 -23.49 4.64
C SER A 178 9.83 -23.96 3.21
N VAL A 179 10.83 -23.72 2.43
CA VAL A 179 11.02 -24.02 0.99
C VAL A 179 11.06 -25.52 0.69
N SER A 180 10.38 -26.41 1.41
CA SER A 180 10.36 -27.81 0.98
C SER A 180 9.35 -28.69 1.71
N VAL A 181 8.07 -28.46 1.51
CA VAL A 181 7.09 -29.51 1.81
C VAL A 181 6.14 -29.66 0.63
N PRO A 182 6.12 -30.81 -0.07
CA PRO A 182 5.12 -31.06 -1.09
C PRO A 182 3.75 -31.17 -0.39
N THR A 183 2.91 -30.17 -0.60
CA THR A 183 1.55 -30.17 -0.10
C THR A 183 0.69 -30.97 -1.06
N TYR A 184 0.35 -32.18 -0.70
CA TYR A 184 -0.69 -32.93 -1.39
C TYR A 184 -2.03 -32.34 -0.98
N ALA A 185 -2.61 -31.52 -1.84
CA ALA A 185 -4.00 -31.12 -1.72
C ALA A 185 -4.88 -32.29 -2.22
N LEU A 186 -5.68 -32.84 -1.34
CA LEU A 186 -6.74 -33.79 -1.65
C LEU A 186 -7.91 -33.06 -2.33
#